data_aa2ff20ef2b9aeeb96c3ad06a4e69d01
#
_entry.id   aa2ff20ef2b9aeeb96c3ad06a4e69d01
#
_cell.length_a   1.000
_cell.length_b   1.000
_cell.length_c   1.000
_cell.angle_alpha   90.00
_cell.angle_beta   90.00
_cell.angle_gamma   90.00
#
_symmetry.space_group_name_H-M   'P 1'
#
loop_
_entity.id
_entity.type
_entity.pdbx_description
1 polymer ?
#
loop_
_entity_poly.entity_id
_entity_poly.type
_entity_poly.pdbx_seq_one_letter_code
_entity_poly.pdbx_strand_id
1 'polypeptide(L)'
;MIFIGYTELFRSLDDGRIEEMLPVDWVSIHWWPSAGEAGILQKLIRTEVGIRCQERLMCELRLPKYIARAEEYGVLTDEAQMMWCEIQHLGGLAPTQRVFSRCEGDYSIDSILRALAADQTDSRYAANGVGSKKYWSRHEACVRMIKEHAELYEDGVYIRIGG
;
A
#
# COMPACT_ATOMS: atom_id res chain seq x y z
N MET A 1 -12.98 -8.63 -0.90
CA MET A 1 -11.81 -9.53 -0.83
C MET A 1 -10.75 -9.11 0.19
N ILE A 2 -10.53 -7.82 0.43
CA ILE A 2 -9.64 -7.32 1.50
C ILE A 2 -10.17 -7.74 2.88
N PHE A 3 -11.48 -7.76 3.07
CA PHE A 3 -12.16 -8.01 4.34
C PHE A 3 -12.09 -9.45 4.83
N ILE A 4 -12.20 -10.45 3.96
CA ILE A 4 -12.15 -11.87 4.34
C ILE A 4 -10.79 -12.23 4.95
N GLY A 5 -9.70 -11.72 4.36
CA GLY A 5 -8.36 -11.89 4.92
C GLY A 5 -8.17 -11.19 6.29
N TYR A 6 -8.83 -10.05 6.50
CA TYR A 6 -8.81 -9.36 7.78
C TYR A 6 -9.55 -10.13 8.87
N THR A 7 -10.68 -10.77 8.58
CA THR A 7 -11.46 -11.49 9.58
C THR A 7 -10.68 -12.67 10.17
N GLU A 8 -9.99 -13.44 9.32
CA GLU A 8 -9.15 -14.54 9.81
C GLU A 8 -7.95 -14.03 10.59
N LEU A 9 -7.33 -12.95 10.14
CA LEU A 9 -6.21 -12.33 10.83
C LEU A 9 -6.64 -11.72 12.17
N PHE A 10 -7.79 -11.06 12.22
CA PHE A 10 -8.39 -10.55 13.44
C PHE A 10 -8.65 -11.68 14.44
N ARG A 11 -9.24 -12.78 14.01
CA ARG A 11 -9.46 -13.96 14.85
C ARG A 11 -8.17 -14.56 15.41
N SER A 12 -7.07 -14.50 14.65
CA SER A 12 -5.77 -15.04 15.09
C SER A 12 -5.02 -14.16 16.08
N LEU A 13 -5.36 -12.87 16.18
CA LEU A 13 -4.65 -11.87 16.98
C LEU A 13 -5.42 -11.39 18.21
N ASP A 14 -6.67 -11.80 18.34
CA ASP A 14 -7.55 -11.33 19.40
C ASP A 14 -8.14 -12.50 20.20
N ASP A 15 -8.24 -12.33 21.52
CA ASP A 15 -8.77 -13.29 22.48
C ASP A 15 -10.33 -13.36 22.44
N GLY A 16 -10.96 -13.11 21.29
CA GLY A 16 -12.40 -13.12 21.10
C GLY A 16 -13.09 -11.76 21.31
N ARG A 17 -12.38 -10.72 21.73
CA ARG A 17 -12.96 -9.38 21.96
C ARG A 17 -13.46 -8.70 20.69
N ILE A 18 -12.86 -9.00 19.55
CA ILE A 18 -13.29 -8.44 18.25
C ILE A 18 -14.52 -9.15 17.73
N GLU A 19 -14.70 -10.44 18.03
CA GLU A 19 -15.90 -11.17 17.65
C GLU A 19 -17.17 -10.57 18.27
N GLU A 20 -17.07 -10.04 19.50
CA GLU A 20 -18.18 -9.32 20.16
C GLU A 20 -18.52 -7.99 19.45
N MET A 21 -17.57 -7.38 18.75
CA MET A 21 -17.78 -6.12 18.03
C MET A 21 -18.19 -6.33 16.58
N LEU A 22 -17.98 -7.53 16.02
CA LEU A 22 -18.32 -7.85 14.65
C LEU A 22 -19.77 -8.33 14.56
N PRO A 23 -20.59 -7.79 13.66
CA PRO A 23 -21.88 -8.41 13.32
C PRO A 23 -21.67 -9.85 12.88
N VAL A 24 -22.60 -10.74 13.26
CA VAL A 24 -22.52 -12.21 13.18
C VAL A 24 -22.18 -12.74 11.78
N ASP A 25 -22.19 -11.93 10.75
CA ASP A 25 -22.03 -12.38 9.35
C ASP A 25 -21.09 -11.53 8.50
N TRP A 26 -19.97 -11.13 9.08
CA TRP A 26 -18.96 -10.33 8.35
C TRP A 26 -18.24 -11.08 7.22
N VAL A 27 -18.36 -12.41 7.18
CA VAL A 27 -17.83 -13.24 6.08
C VAL A 27 -18.63 -13.02 4.80
N SER A 28 -19.90 -12.63 4.91
CA SER A 28 -20.82 -12.37 3.79
C SER A 28 -20.95 -10.90 3.39
N ILE A 29 -20.21 -9.98 4.02
CA ILE A 29 -20.24 -8.58 3.65
C ILE A 29 -19.73 -8.40 2.21
N HIS A 30 -20.66 -8.03 1.35
CA HIS A 30 -20.42 -7.66 -0.03
C HIS A 30 -19.58 -6.37 -0.11
N TRP A 31 -18.99 -6.10 -1.25
CA TRP A 31 -18.04 -5.09 -1.65
C TRP A 31 -18.21 -3.66 -1.07
N TRP A 32 -19.39 -3.31 -0.58
CA TRP A 32 -19.71 -1.98 -0.06
C TRP A 32 -20.46 -2.09 1.25
N PRO A 33 -19.76 -1.89 2.37
CA PRO A 33 -20.42 -1.86 3.68
C PRO A 33 -21.45 -0.72 3.72
N SER A 34 -22.57 -0.94 4.41
CA SER A 34 -23.50 0.14 4.76
C SER A 34 -22.78 1.23 5.58
N ALA A 35 -23.35 2.42 5.67
CA ALA A 35 -22.75 3.52 6.44
C ALA A 35 -22.47 3.13 7.91
N GLY A 36 -23.37 2.31 8.53
CA GLY A 36 -23.17 1.79 9.88
C GLY A 36 -22.00 0.82 9.97
N GLU A 37 -21.91 -0.14 9.05
CA GLU A 37 -20.82 -1.10 8.98
C GLU A 37 -19.47 -0.42 8.70
N ALA A 38 -19.45 0.57 7.80
CA ALA A 38 -18.26 1.38 7.55
C ALA A 38 -17.78 2.11 8.80
N GLY A 39 -18.71 2.61 9.64
CA GLY A 39 -18.37 3.24 10.91
C GLY A 39 -17.77 2.28 11.93
N ILE A 40 -18.29 1.05 12.02
CA ILE A 40 -17.73 0.00 12.87
C ILE A 40 -16.32 -0.36 12.39
N LEU A 41 -16.16 -0.56 11.09
CA LEU A 41 -14.89 -0.86 10.47
C LEU A 41 -13.84 0.21 10.75
N GLN A 42 -14.18 1.49 10.58
CA GLN A 42 -13.27 2.59 10.86
C GLN A 42 -12.82 2.61 12.33
N LYS A 43 -13.68 2.21 13.26
CA LYS A 43 -13.30 2.05 14.67
C LYS A 43 -12.32 0.89 14.86
N LEU A 44 -12.63 -0.28 14.28
CA LEU A 44 -11.82 -1.49 14.36
C LEU A 44 -10.40 -1.29 13.85
N ILE A 45 -10.24 -0.73 12.65
CA ILE A 45 -8.91 -0.53 12.04
C ILE A 45 -8.04 0.48 12.78
N ARG A 46 -8.62 1.28 13.68
CA ARG A 46 -7.91 2.24 14.54
C ARG A 46 -7.56 1.69 15.91
N THR A 47 -8.04 0.50 16.26
CA THR A 47 -7.60 -0.18 17.48
C THR A 47 -6.16 -0.68 17.33
N GLU A 48 -5.46 -0.90 18.42
CA GLU A 48 -4.11 -1.47 18.42
C GLU A 48 -4.07 -2.82 17.66
N VAL A 49 -5.05 -3.67 17.87
CA VAL A 49 -5.18 -4.95 17.14
C VAL A 49 -5.44 -4.69 15.66
N GLY A 50 -6.28 -3.74 15.31
CA GLY A 50 -6.54 -3.37 13.92
C GLY A 50 -5.31 -2.83 13.21
N ILE A 51 -4.50 -2.03 13.89
CA ILE A 51 -3.22 -1.54 13.35
C ILE A 51 -2.27 -2.71 13.12
N ARG A 52 -2.06 -3.58 14.11
CA ARG A 52 -1.21 -4.77 13.95
C ARG A 52 -1.66 -5.71 12.83
N CYS A 53 -2.98 -5.87 12.65
CA CYS A 53 -3.52 -6.65 11.53
C CYS A 53 -3.17 -6.04 10.18
N GLN A 54 -3.28 -4.71 10.04
CA GLN A 54 -2.93 -4.01 8.81
C GLN A 54 -1.44 -4.15 8.51
N GLU A 55 -0.59 -3.98 9.52
CA GLU A 55 0.85 -4.15 9.41
C GLU A 55 1.22 -5.57 8.96
N ARG A 56 0.67 -6.60 9.60
CA ARG A 56 0.92 -7.99 9.19
C ARG A 56 0.43 -8.28 7.78
N LEU A 57 -0.78 -7.82 7.44
CA LEU A 57 -1.32 -8.00 6.09
C LEU A 57 -0.41 -7.37 5.03
N MET A 58 0.10 -6.18 5.31
CA MET A 58 1.02 -5.50 4.40
C MET A 58 2.38 -6.20 4.37
N CYS A 59 3.03 -6.37 5.51
CA CYS A 59 4.42 -6.83 5.59
C CYS A 59 4.57 -8.32 5.24
N GLU A 60 3.64 -9.19 5.70
CA GLU A 60 3.77 -10.63 5.52
C GLU A 60 3.12 -11.15 4.23
N LEU A 61 2.04 -10.51 3.75
CA LEU A 61 1.24 -11.06 2.65
C LEU A 61 1.24 -10.21 1.38
N ARG A 62 1.38 -8.88 1.48
CA ARG A 62 1.26 -7.99 0.32
C ARG A 62 2.62 -7.54 -0.21
N LEU A 63 3.46 -6.96 0.64
CA LEU A 63 4.76 -6.44 0.24
C LEU A 63 5.65 -7.49 -0.42
N PRO A 64 5.79 -8.73 0.10
CA PRO A 64 6.60 -9.74 -0.56
C PRO A 64 6.15 -10.04 -2.00
N LYS A 65 4.83 -10.05 -2.23
CA LYS A 65 4.28 -10.24 -3.59
C LYS A 65 4.50 -9.05 -4.50
N TYR A 66 4.48 -7.83 -3.95
CA TYR A 66 4.72 -6.63 -4.74
C TYR A 66 6.21 -6.51 -5.11
N ILE A 67 7.10 -6.81 -4.17
CA ILE A 67 8.55 -6.82 -4.37
C ILE A 67 8.92 -7.88 -5.42
N ALA A 68 8.44 -9.10 -5.29
CA ALA A 68 8.71 -10.15 -6.29
C ALA A 68 8.29 -9.72 -7.71
N ARG A 69 7.16 -9.02 -7.86
CA ARG A 69 6.71 -8.48 -9.14
C ARG A 69 7.56 -7.31 -9.64
N ALA A 70 8.06 -6.49 -8.74
CA ALA A 70 8.99 -5.42 -9.08
C ALA A 70 10.31 -6.01 -9.63
N GLU A 71 10.84 -7.02 -8.96
CA GLU A 71 12.04 -7.76 -9.38
C GLU A 71 11.85 -8.43 -10.74
N GLU A 72 10.72 -9.12 -10.95
CA GLU A 72 10.34 -9.70 -12.25
C GLU A 72 10.29 -8.64 -13.36
N TYR A 73 9.94 -7.40 -13.03
CA TYR A 73 9.90 -6.27 -13.97
C TYR A 73 11.26 -5.60 -14.15
N GLY A 74 12.28 -5.99 -13.39
CA GLY A 74 13.64 -5.44 -13.44
C GLY A 74 13.84 -4.23 -12.51
N VAL A 75 12.95 -3.99 -11.57
CA VAL A 75 13.07 -2.94 -10.55
C VAL A 75 13.80 -3.51 -9.36
N LEU A 76 15.08 -3.17 -9.20
CA LEU A 76 16.00 -3.85 -8.29
C LEU A 76 16.49 -2.98 -7.12
N THR A 77 16.32 -1.66 -7.18
CA THR A 77 16.71 -0.77 -6.07
C THR A 77 15.59 -0.64 -5.05
N ASP A 78 15.94 -0.54 -3.77
CA ASP A 78 14.98 -0.46 -2.66
C ASP A 78 14.02 0.73 -2.83
N GLU A 79 14.55 1.90 -3.23
CA GLU A 79 13.75 3.11 -3.43
C GLU A 79 12.71 2.93 -4.54
N ALA A 80 13.12 2.31 -5.65
CA ALA A 80 12.21 2.05 -6.77
C ALA A 80 11.18 0.97 -6.40
N GLN A 81 11.56 -0.05 -5.63
CA GLN A 81 10.66 -1.07 -5.11
C GLN A 81 9.65 -0.48 -4.12
N MET A 82 10.05 0.46 -3.27
CA MET A 82 9.12 1.18 -2.38
C MET A 82 8.08 1.97 -3.19
N MET A 83 8.50 2.70 -4.23
CA MET A 83 7.58 3.39 -5.14
C MET A 83 6.68 2.43 -5.90
N TRP A 84 7.21 1.30 -6.36
CA TRP A 84 6.40 0.23 -6.98
C TRP A 84 5.32 -0.26 -6.03
N CYS A 85 5.68 -0.59 -4.78
CA CYS A 85 4.75 -1.09 -3.77
C CYS A 85 3.65 -0.07 -3.46
N GLU A 86 3.99 1.21 -3.32
CA GLU A 86 3.03 2.29 -3.08
C GLU A 86 2.03 2.41 -4.23
N ILE A 87 2.52 2.48 -5.48
CA ILE A 87 1.69 2.61 -6.67
C ILE A 87 0.81 1.36 -6.88
N GLN A 88 1.38 0.16 -6.68
CA GLN A 88 0.64 -1.09 -6.81
C GLN A 88 -0.43 -1.25 -5.72
N HIS A 89 -0.16 -0.79 -4.51
CA HIS A 89 -1.15 -0.78 -3.45
C HIS A 89 -2.32 0.17 -3.76
N LEU A 90 -2.02 1.31 -4.36
CA LEU A 90 -3.01 2.32 -4.74
C LEU A 90 -3.88 1.88 -5.91
N GLY A 91 -3.29 1.38 -6.99
CA GLY A 91 -3.97 1.19 -8.27
C GLY A 91 -3.93 -0.24 -8.83
N GLY A 92 -3.19 -1.14 -8.20
CA GLY A 92 -2.98 -2.51 -8.71
C GLY A 92 -1.86 -2.60 -9.75
N LEU A 93 -1.66 -3.81 -10.26
CA LEU A 93 -0.50 -4.13 -11.11
C LEU A 93 -0.47 -3.37 -12.44
N ALA A 94 -1.59 -3.33 -13.17
CA ALA A 94 -1.62 -2.74 -14.50
C ALA A 94 -1.28 -1.23 -14.52
N PRO A 95 -1.84 -0.37 -13.63
CA PRO A 95 -1.39 1.01 -13.51
C PRO A 95 0.08 1.14 -13.12
N THR A 96 0.61 0.27 -12.25
CA THR A 96 2.02 0.27 -11.85
C THR A 96 2.91 0.00 -13.05
N GLN A 97 2.65 -1.09 -13.78
CA GLN A 97 3.40 -1.42 -15.00
C GLN A 97 3.34 -0.29 -16.03
N ARG A 98 2.19 0.37 -16.20
CA ARG A 98 2.06 1.52 -17.10
C ARG A 98 2.99 2.67 -16.69
N VAL A 99 3.07 2.99 -15.40
CA VAL A 99 3.96 4.05 -14.90
C VAL A 99 5.42 3.66 -15.13
N PHE A 100 5.81 2.47 -14.73
CA PHE A 100 7.19 2.01 -14.85
C PHE A 100 7.64 1.80 -16.32
N SER A 101 6.71 1.46 -17.23
CA SER A 101 7.03 1.41 -18.67
C SER A 101 7.41 2.77 -19.25
N ARG A 102 6.89 3.86 -18.70
CA ARG A 102 7.25 5.23 -19.11
C ARG A 102 8.62 5.68 -18.61
N CYS A 103 9.21 4.94 -17.67
CA CYS A 103 10.55 5.22 -17.15
C CYS A 103 11.66 4.72 -18.09
N GLU A 104 11.34 3.91 -19.08
CA GLU A 104 12.29 3.41 -20.10
C GLU A 104 13.56 2.77 -19.49
N GLY A 105 13.41 2.13 -18.31
CA GLY A 105 14.51 1.49 -17.58
C GLY A 105 15.25 2.39 -16.58
N ASP A 106 15.02 3.71 -16.59
CA ASP A 106 15.50 4.61 -15.54
C ASP A 106 14.50 4.64 -14.37
N TYR A 107 14.72 3.80 -13.38
CA TYR A 107 13.85 3.71 -12.19
C TYR A 107 14.30 4.63 -11.05
N SER A 108 15.00 5.74 -11.35
CA SER A 108 15.25 6.79 -10.37
C SER A 108 13.92 7.42 -9.88
N ILE A 109 13.91 7.93 -8.65
CA ILE A 109 12.73 8.57 -8.07
C ILE A 109 12.20 9.70 -8.97
N ASP A 110 13.11 10.51 -9.54
CA ASP A 110 12.73 11.61 -10.43
C ASP A 110 12.08 11.11 -11.73
N SER A 111 12.55 10.00 -12.28
CA SER A 111 11.97 9.38 -13.47
C SER A 111 10.58 8.82 -13.16
N ILE A 112 10.42 8.13 -12.03
CA ILE A 112 9.12 7.60 -11.58
C ILE A 112 8.11 8.73 -11.34
N LEU A 113 8.54 9.83 -10.70
CA LEU A 113 7.66 10.98 -10.49
C LEU A 113 7.25 11.64 -11.81
N ARG A 114 8.14 11.80 -12.78
CA ARG A 114 7.80 12.27 -14.13
C ARG A 114 6.80 11.36 -14.82
N ALA A 115 7.03 10.04 -14.75
CA ALA A 115 6.13 9.04 -15.32
C ALA A 115 4.72 9.07 -14.68
N LEU A 116 4.64 9.28 -13.37
CA LEU A 116 3.39 9.51 -12.64
C LEU A 116 2.71 10.81 -13.07
N ALA A 117 3.46 11.90 -13.18
CA ALA A 117 2.93 13.22 -13.56
C ALA A 117 2.29 13.20 -14.96
N ALA A 118 2.71 12.32 -15.85
CA ALA A 118 2.09 12.14 -17.16
C ALA A 118 0.60 11.76 -17.08
N ASP A 119 0.15 11.12 -15.99
CA ASP A 119 -1.27 10.85 -15.78
C ASP A 119 -2.10 12.13 -15.65
N GLN A 120 -1.52 13.24 -15.16
CA GLN A 120 -2.23 14.50 -14.93
C GLN A 120 -2.66 15.19 -16.23
N THR A 121 -1.96 14.92 -17.32
CA THR A 121 -2.23 15.47 -18.66
C THR A 121 -2.93 14.49 -19.59
N ASP A 122 -2.96 13.20 -19.25
CA ASP A 122 -3.68 12.19 -20.02
C ASP A 122 -5.17 12.20 -19.64
N SER A 123 -6.05 12.52 -20.58
CA SER A 123 -7.49 12.63 -20.33
C SER A 123 -8.13 11.36 -19.74
N ARG A 124 -7.52 10.19 -19.99
CA ARG A 124 -8.00 8.90 -19.46
C ARG A 124 -7.68 8.74 -17.96
N TYR A 125 -6.65 9.41 -17.46
CA TYR A 125 -6.09 9.19 -16.12
C TYR A 125 -6.10 10.45 -15.26
N ALA A 126 -6.28 11.64 -15.82
CA ALA A 126 -6.16 12.92 -15.11
C ALA A 126 -7.03 13.00 -13.84
N ALA A 127 -8.22 12.43 -13.87
CA ALA A 127 -9.16 12.47 -12.74
C ALA A 127 -8.85 11.42 -11.67
N ASN A 128 -8.55 10.18 -12.07
CA ASN A 128 -8.49 9.03 -11.16
C ASN A 128 -7.30 8.09 -11.43
N GLY A 129 -6.39 8.41 -12.33
CA GLY A 129 -5.16 7.66 -12.54
C GLY A 129 -4.27 7.73 -11.28
N VAL A 130 -3.39 6.75 -11.12
CA VAL A 130 -2.51 6.67 -9.94
C VAL A 130 -1.61 7.89 -9.79
N GLY A 131 -1.21 8.54 -10.88
CA GLY A 131 -0.44 9.79 -10.87
C GLY A 131 -1.27 11.07 -10.89
N SER A 132 -2.62 10.99 -10.80
CA SER A 132 -3.48 12.16 -10.80
C SER A 132 -3.25 13.06 -9.59
N LYS A 133 -3.65 14.33 -9.67
CA LYS A 133 -3.53 15.30 -8.55
C LYS A 133 -4.19 14.81 -7.27
N LYS A 134 -5.24 13.99 -7.38
CA LYS A 134 -5.97 13.37 -6.25
C LYS A 134 -5.06 12.56 -5.33
N TYR A 135 -4.07 11.88 -5.88
CA TYR A 135 -3.19 10.97 -5.14
C TYR A 135 -1.77 11.50 -4.95
N TRP A 136 -1.47 12.69 -5.48
CA TRP A 136 -0.12 13.23 -5.55
C TRP A 136 0.57 13.36 -4.18
N SER A 137 -0.17 13.80 -3.17
CA SER A 137 0.35 13.92 -1.80
C SER A 137 0.83 12.60 -1.18
N ARG A 138 0.28 11.46 -1.65
CA ARG A 138 0.74 10.13 -1.19
C ARG A 138 2.11 9.81 -1.76
N HIS A 139 2.34 10.12 -3.03
CA HIS A 139 3.64 9.90 -3.68
C HIS A 139 4.71 10.80 -3.03
N GLU A 140 4.38 12.06 -2.76
CA GLU A 140 5.27 12.96 -2.03
C GLU A 140 5.61 12.46 -0.63
N ALA A 141 4.62 11.92 0.08
CA ALA A 141 4.84 11.31 1.38
C ALA A 141 5.75 10.07 1.29
N CYS A 142 5.54 9.20 0.29
CA CYS A 142 6.39 8.04 0.06
C CYS A 142 7.84 8.46 -0.25
N VAL A 143 8.02 9.42 -1.15
CA VAL A 143 9.36 9.95 -1.48
C VAL A 143 10.05 10.56 -0.26
N ARG A 144 9.33 11.31 0.57
CA ARG A 144 9.87 11.84 1.82
C ARG A 144 10.33 10.73 2.75
N MET A 145 9.51 9.69 2.94
CA MET A 145 9.88 8.52 3.75
C MET A 145 11.13 7.82 3.21
N ILE A 146 11.21 7.63 1.89
CA ILE A 146 12.39 7.04 1.24
C ILE A 146 13.64 7.86 1.58
N LYS A 147 13.60 9.18 1.45
CA LYS A 147 14.73 10.07 1.75
C LYS A 147 15.12 10.06 3.23
N GLU A 148 14.14 10.10 4.12
CA GLU A 148 14.36 10.05 5.56
C GLU A 148 14.95 8.70 6.01
N HIS A 149 14.57 7.60 5.35
CA HIS A 149 15.07 6.26 5.68
C HIS A 149 16.36 5.87 4.93
N ALA A 150 16.68 6.52 3.82
CA ALA A 150 17.97 6.32 3.14
C ALA A 150 19.16 6.67 4.06
N GLU A 151 18.96 7.60 5.01
CA GLU A 151 19.95 7.94 6.03
C GLU A 151 20.09 6.88 7.13
N LEU A 152 19.17 5.91 7.22
CA LEU A 152 19.17 4.82 8.21
C LEU A 152 19.79 3.53 7.67
N TYR A 153 20.19 3.51 6.41
CA TYR A 153 20.80 2.36 5.73
C TYR A 153 22.31 2.57 5.65
N GLU A 154 23.03 2.30 6.72
CA GLU A 154 24.48 2.09 6.66
C GLU A 154 24.76 0.59 6.57
N ASP A 155 25.46 0.16 5.53
CA ASP A 155 26.03 -1.19 5.33
C ASP A 155 25.04 -2.37 5.34
N GLY A 156 23.83 -2.20 4.84
CA GLY A 156 22.86 -3.31 4.68
C GLY A 156 22.26 -3.81 6.01
N VAL A 157 22.44 -3.07 7.09
CA VAL A 157 21.85 -3.37 8.40
C VAL A 157 20.74 -2.37 8.71
N TYR A 158 19.55 -2.88 8.94
CA TYR A 158 18.41 -2.09 9.42
C TYR A 158 18.72 -1.66 10.87
N ILE A 159 19.10 -0.43 11.07
CA ILE A 159 19.21 0.16 12.41
C ILE A 159 17.79 0.50 12.86
N ARG A 160 17.18 -0.38 13.63
CA ARG A 160 15.95 -0.09 14.35
C ARG A 160 16.25 0.96 15.40
N ILE A 161 15.95 2.22 15.12
CA ILE A 161 15.97 3.24 16.17
C ILE A 161 14.80 2.91 17.09
N GLY A 162 15.13 2.30 18.24
CA GLY A 162 14.19 2.00 19.28
C GLY A 162 13.69 3.29 19.91
N GLY A 163 12.36 3.47 19.94
CA GLY A 163 11.70 4.36 20.86
C GLY A 163 11.26 3.59 22.07
#